data_f229a1d14d19dfce41c71e8e80af7850
#
_entry.id   f229a1d14d19dfce41c71e8e80af7850
#
_cell.length_a   1.000
_cell.length_b   1.000
_cell.length_c   1.000
_cell.angle_alpha   90.00
_cell.angle_beta   90.00
_cell.angle_gamma   90.00
#
_symmetry.space_group_name_H-M   'P 1'
#
loop_
_entity.id
_entity.type
_entity.pdbx_description
1 polymer ?
#
loop_
_entity_poly.entity_id
_entity_poly.type
_entity_poly.pdbx_seq_one_letter_code
_entity_poly.pdbx_strand_id
1 'polypeptide(L)'
;MPKEYPLQLFWRLIDNKLYGVNHVRNLGFEESEGLRIPDEYLDNQEFVVLRTAHGIGDWGIISAMPRLLKQKYPGCKVYLPSPILLDKLFKEYASQWSVWNNPFNNVKTIFDNNPYVDGYKDDIPGEVFHDHYRIYDKNKTDIPLLEQILKFWQFEPDELSDSQPELYFSDEEREKGDSIINEYTDGEFGALLISDRYKFTDDNLIIDVLESNQFPYFYYSPVPLHETSFNFIDKALDIRHMDMRTQLYIRSRAKVNVGNQSGALQLVVRDSEVYDVKRQFPIAGNIVKGEKYLVDNFKRNLLEDVVDKSESKTTTSLKFKADFIDFFRNTDYVNKTLVEIGSSLGHGTKVLCKLFKKVIAVDVSPEKHDYAREYLGEVNNVEFKQMDVYNQKWDFEDKDAIVFIDCVHDYNHLKSDIDNSIATFDKPIIMFDDYGLFPDLKQLIDEYVEQGKLKILKKIGEHKGKFYPATQNKILRDSEGLICQTL
;
A
#
# COMPACT_ATOMS: atom_id res chain seq x y z
N MET A 1 -40.39 18.18 -10.74
CA MET A 1 -39.59 17.00 -10.29
C MET A 1 -39.02 17.39 -8.96
N PRO A 2 -39.14 16.59 -7.89
CA PRO A 2 -38.48 16.91 -6.65
C PRO A 2 -37.00 17.05 -6.98
N LYS A 3 -36.34 18.10 -6.50
CA LYS A 3 -34.89 18.23 -6.54
C LYS A 3 -34.33 17.00 -5.82
N GLU A 4 -33.81 16.02 -6.56
CA GLU A 4 -33.06 14.96 -5.95
C GLU A 4 -31.81 15.60 -5.36
N TYR A 5 -31.71 15.60 -4.04
CA TYR A 5 -30.52 16.09 -3.36
C TYR A 5 -29.31 15.29 -3.85
N PRO A 6 -28.13 15.90 -3.99
CA PRO A 6 -26.91 15.20 -4.37
C PRO A 6 -26.66 13.93 -3.56
N LEU A 7 -27.16 13.88 -2.34
CA LEU A 7 -27.10 12.74 -1.45
C LEU A 7 -28.11 11.63 -1.75
N GLN A 8 -29.30 11.92 -2.21
CA GLN A 8 -30.20 10.86 -2.69
C GLN A 8 -29.66 10.23 -3.96
N LEU A 9 -29.01 10.98 -4.83
CA LEU A 9 -28.25 10.45 -5.96
C LEU A 9 -27.08 9.59 -5.48
N PHE A 10 -26.41 10.02 -4.46
CA PHE A 10 -25.31 9.34 -3.81
C PHE A 10 -25.78 8.01 -3.14
N TRP A 11 -26.91 8.00 -2.45
CA TRP A 11 -27.52 6.81 -1.86
C TRP A 11 -28.05 5.84 -2.92
N ARG A 12 -28.70 6.31 -3.97
CA ARG A 12 -29.09 5.46 -5.11
C ARG A 12 -27.89 4.84 -5.80
N LEU A 13 -26.80 5.55 -5.90
CA LEU A 13 -25.55 5.01 -6.40
C LEU A 13 -24.96 3.95 -5.47
N ILE A 14 -25.18 4.02 -4.15
CA ILE A 14 -24.84 2.98 -3.20
C ILE A 14 -25.77 1.78 -3.30
N ASP A 15 -27.08 2.00 -3.25
CA ASP A 15 -28.08 0.92 -3.30
C ASP A 15 -27.99 0.13 -4.60
N ASN A 16 -27.80 0.76 -5.71
CA ASN A 16 -27.53 0.06 -6.96
C ASN A 16 -26.18 -0.67 -6.97
N LYS A 17 -25.44 -0.57 -5.85
CA LYS A 17 -24.06 -1.06 -5.79
C LYS A 17 -23.64 -1.83 -4.61
N LEU A 18 -24.44 -2.12 -3.67
CA LEU A 18 -24.28 -3.34 -2.89
C LEU A 18 -24.04 -4.58 -3.79
N TYR A 19 -24.33 -4.45 -5.07
CA TYR A 19 -24.13 -5.46 -6.11
C TYR A 19 -23.00 -5.20 -7.11
N GLY A 20 -22.26 -4.09 -6.99
CA GLY A 20 -21.19 -3.77 -7.94
C GLY A 20 -20.21 -2.70 -7.48
N VAL A 21 -19.30 -3.06 -6.58
CA VAL A 21 -18.22 -2.21 -6.03
C VAL A 21 -17.41 -1.44 -7.09
N ASN A 22 -17.42 -1.90 -8.32
CA ASN A 22 -16.62 -1.33 -9.41
C ASN A 22 -17.14 -0.03 -10.01
N HIS A 23 -18.41 0.30 -9.93
CA HIS A 23 -18.98 1.45 -10.63
C HIS A 23 -18.83 2.81 -9.90
N VAL A 24 -18.82 2.87 -8.56
CA VAL A 24 -18.57 4.10 -7.79
C VAL A 24 -17.07 4.45 -7.73
N ARG A 25 -16.20 3.44 -7.84
CA ARG A 25 -14.76 3.68 -8.04
C ARG A 25 -14.46 4.35 -9.38
N ASN A 26 -15.41 4.35 -10.31
CA ASN A 26 -15.30 4.87 -11.66
C ASN A 26 -16.14 6.13 -11.93
N LEU A 27 -16.86 6.68 -10.94
CA LEU A 27 -17.33 8.05 -11.05
C LEU A 27 -16.08 8.93 -11.07
N GLY A 28 -15.82 9.51 -12.22
CA GLY A 28 -14.71 10.44 -12.40
C GLY A 28 -14.89 11.64 -11.49
N PHE A 29 -13.79 12.28 -11.15
CA PHE A 29 -13.79 13.52 -10.36
C PHE A 29 -14.68 14.61 -11.02
N GLU A 30 -14.78 14.62 -12.33
CA GLU A 30 -15.65 15.52 -13.09
C GLU A 30 -17.14 15.41 -12.70
N GLU A 31 -17.60 14.18 -12.37
CA GLU A 31 -18.97 13.98 -11.87
C GLU A 31 -19.12 14.39 -10.41
N SER A 32 -18.05 14.41 -9.63
CA SER A 32 -18.05 14.88 -8.23
C SER A 32 -17.72 16.36 -8.08
N GLU A 33 -17.12 17.02 -9.07
CA GLU A 33 -16.81 18.46 -9.03
C GLU A 33 -18.05 19.35 -8.88
N GLY A 34 -19.20 18.89 -9.33
CA GLY A 34 -20.50 19.56 -9.15
C GLY A 34 -21.21 19.22 -7.85
N LEU A 35 -20.71 18.24 -7.07
CA LEU A 35 -21.33 17.84 -5.82
C LEU A 35 -20.88 18.80 -4.70
N ARG A 36 -21.85 19.47 -4.10
CA ARG A 36 -21.64 20.29 -2.92
C ARG A 36 -22.78 20.10 -1.93
N ILE A 37 -22.49 20.37 -0.67
CA ILE A 37 -23.53 20.39 0.37
C ILE A 37 -24.58 21.44 0.00
N PRO A 38 -25.87 21.10 0.07
CA PRO A 38 -26.94 22.06 -0.16
C PRO A 38 -26.86 23.25 0.83
N ASP A 39 -27.11 24.46 0.33
CA ASP A 39 -27.06 25.67 1.16
C ASP A 39 -28.04 25.59 2.36
N GLU A 40 -29.22 24.98 2.16
CA GLU A 40 -30.21 24.73 3.22
C GLU A 40 -29.67 23.95 4.42
N TYR A 41 -28.69 23.08 4.19
CA TYR A 41 -28.02 22.36 5.27
C TYR A 41 -27.02 23.23 6.01
N LEU A 42 -26.31 24.09 5.29
CA LEU A 42 -25.40 25.05 5.89
C LEU A 42 -26.12 26.06 6.77
N ASP A 43 -27.37 26.39 6.42
CA ASP A 43 -28.19 27.29 7.20
C ASP A 43 -28.63 26.73 8.57
N ASN A 44 -28.67 25.40 8.72
CA ASN A 44 -29.05 24.76 9.99
C ASN A 44 -27.99 24.91 11.10
N GLN A 45 -26.76 25.28 10.76
CA GLN A 45 -25.68 25.48 11.72
C GLN A 45 -25.36 24.26 12.61
N GLU A 46 -25.82 23.07 12.23
CA GLU A 46 -25.51 21.80 12.89
C GLU A 46 -24.88 20.82 11.91
N PHE A 47 -23.68 20.39 12.17
CA PHE A 47 -22.91 19.50 11.31
C PHE A 47 -22.60 18.19 12.00
N VAL A 48 -22.74 17.05 11.33
CA VAL A 48 -22.25 15.77 11.81
C VAL A 48 -21.09 15.34 10.91
N VAL A 49 -19.91 15.23 11.50
CA VAL A 49 -18.70 14.80 10.79
C VAL A 49 -18.70 13.27 10.69
N LEU A 50 -18.85 12.76 9.50
CA LEU A 50 -19.05 11.34 9.23
C LEU A 50 -18.04 10.76 8.25
N ARG A 51 -17.77 9.45 8.42
CA ARG A 51 -17.01 8.63 7.50
C ARG A 51 -17.61 7.22 7.42
N THR A 52 -17.68 6.63 6.24
CA THR A 52 -18.02 5.20 6.07
C THR A 52 -16.82 4.27 6.23
N ALA A 53 -15.64 4.80 6.38
CA ALA A 53 -14.44 4.03 6.70
C ALA A 53 -14.26 3.91 8.22
N HIS A 54 -13.69 2.79 8.68
CA HIS A 54 -13.60 2.47 10.10
C HIS A 54 -12.18 2.54 10.67
N GLY A 55 -11.16 2.70 9.83
CA GLY A 55 -9.77 2.77 10.26
C GLY A 55 -9.43 4.03 11.03
N ILE A 56 -8.49 3.95 11.99
CA ILE A 56 -8.04 5.11 12.75
C ILE A 56 -7.51 6.23 11.86
N GLY A 57 -6.78 5.87 10.79
CA GLY A 57 -6.27 6.83 9.82
C GLY A 57 -7.39 7.52 9.04
N ASP A 58 -8.47 6.81 8.74
CA ASP A 58 -9.61 7.38 8.02
C ASP A 58 -10.30 8.49 8.84
N TRP A 59 -10.42 8.31 10.13
CA TRP A 59 -10.95 9.34 11.03
C TRP A 59 -9.93 10.43 11.31
N GLY A 60 -8.67 10.06 11.41
CA GLY A 60 -7.58 11.01 11.65
C GLY A 60 -7.39 12.04 10.55
N ILE A 61 -7.54 11.64 9.29
CA ILE A 61 -7.43 12.55 8.14
C ILE A 61 -8.43 13.72 8.24
N ILE A 62 -9.60 13.49 8.82
CA ILE A 62 -10.63 14.52 8.99
C ILE A 62 -10.62 15.17 10.36
N SER A 63 -9.62 14.94 11.18
CA SER A 63 -9.57 15.43 12.56
C SER A 63 -9.60 16.96 12.68
N ALA A 64 -9.09 17.69 11.70
CA ALA A 64 -9.17 19.16 11.64
C ALA A 64 -10.55 19.68 11.20
N MET A 65 -11.44 18.85 10.68
CA MET A 65 -12.72 19.27 10.14
C MET A 65 -13.61 20.02 11.16
N PRO A 66 -13.74 19.58 12.43
CA PRO A 66 -14.52 20.32 13.43
C PRO A 66 -14.06 21.77 13.59
N ARG A 67 -12.75 22.00 13.71
CA ARG A 67 -12.19 23.35 13.84
C ARG A 67 -12.47 24.19 12.59
N LEU A 68 -12.22 23.62 11.41
CA LEU A 68 -12.42 24.33 10.15
C LEU A 68 -13.90 24.71 9.94
N LEU A 69 -14.83 23.81 10.26
CA LEU A 69 -16.27 24.12 10.23
C LEU A 69 -16.63 25.27 11.16
N LYS A 70 -16.13 25.27 12.39
CA LYS A 70 -16.39 26.36 13.35
C LYS A 70 -15.75 27.69 12.93
N GLN A 71 -14.64 27.64 12.22
CA GLN A 71 -14.00 28.85 11.66
C GLN A 71 -14.82 29.43 10.52
N LYS A 72 -15.28 28.58 9.61
CA LYS A 72 -16.07 29.00 8.44
C LYS A 72 -17.48 29.41 8.82
N TYR A 73 -18.12 28.72 9.76
CA TYR A 73 -19.50 28.95 10.21
C TYR A 73 -19.52 29.29 11.72
N PRO A 74 -19.20 30.53 12.10
CA PRO A 74 -19.15 30.92 13.50
C PRO A 74 -20.50 30.70 14.20
N GLY A 75 -20.47 30.03 15.35
CA GLY A 75 -21.68 29.69 16.13
C GLY A 75 -22.29 28.33 15.78
N CYS A 76 -21.82 27.65 14.75
CA CYS A 76 -22.30 26.32 14.40
C CYS A 76 -22.04 25.30 15.53
N LYS A 77 -22.79 24.21 15.51
CA LYS A 77 -22.57 23.03 16.31
C LYS A 77 -21.97 21.91 15.46
N VAL A 78 -20.91 21.27 15.97
CA VAL A 78 -20.24 20.19 15.29
C VAL A 78 -20.30 18.93 16.14
N TYR A 79 -20.90 17.90 15.59
CA TYR A 79 -21.10 16.63 16.27
C TYR A 79 -20.34 15.51 15.57
N LEU A 80 -20.08 14.48 16.33
CA LEU A 80 -19.56 13.19 15.86
C LEU A 80 -20.67 12.13 15.90
N PRO A 81 -20.55 11.05 15.16
CA PRO A 81 -21.51 9.97 15.22
C PRO A 81 -21.38 9.21 16.56
N SER A 82 -22.53 8.94 17.19
CA SER A 82 -22.60 8.05 18.34
C SER A 82 -22.36 6.59 17.94
N PRO A 83 -22.19 5.68 18.90
CA PRO A 83 -22.17 4.24 18.62
C PRO A 83 -23.40 3.76 17.89
N ILE A 84 -24.58 4.32 18.20
CA ILE A 84 -25.88 3.98 17.58
C ILE A 84 -25.86 4.34 16.10
N LEU A 85 -25.45 5.57 15.79
CA LEU A 85 -25.37 6.04 14.40
C LEU A 85 -24.33 5.25 13.61
N LEU A 86 -23.16 5.00 14.18
CA LEU A 86 -22.13 4.19 13.53
C LEU A 86 -22.60 2.76 13.27
N ASP A 87 -23.25 2.12 14.25
CA ASP A 87 -23.79 0.77 14.08
C ASP A 87 -24.82 0.72 12.95
N LYS A 88 -25.72 1.71 12.88
CA LYS A 88 -26.67 1.84 11.80
C LYS A 88 -25.96 1.99 10.44
N LEU A 89 -25.02 2.93 10.32
CA LEU A 89 -24.28 3.17 9.09
C LEU A 89 -23.49 1.94 8.64
N PHE A 90 -22.79 1.28 9.55
CA PHE A 90 -21.96 0.12 9.22
C PHE A 90 -22.78 -1.15 8.95
N LYS A 91 -23.91 -1.38 9.61
CA LYS A 91 -24.82 -2.48 9.28
C LYS A 91 -25.45 -2.30 7.91
N GLU A 92 -25.85 -1.10 7.59
CA GLU A 92 -26.51 -0.78 6.34
C GLU A 92 -25.54 -0.81 5.14
N TYR A 93 -24.27 -0.41 5.34
CA TYR A 93 -23.33 -0.13 4.24
C TYR A 93 -22.04 -0.94 4.29
N ALA A 94 -21.76 -1.67 5.33
CA ALA A 94 -20.49 -2.33 5.55
C ALA A 94 -20.57 -3.82 5.90
N SER A 95 -21.51 -4.56 5.34
CA SER A 95 -21.58 -6.02 5.51
C SER A 95 -20.26 -6.74 5.18
N GLN A 96 -19.38 -6.11 4.42
CA GLN A 96 -18.04 -6.62 4.09
C GLN A 96 -16.94 -6.13 5.04
N TRP A 97 -17.19 -5.14 5.92
CA TRP A 97 -16.19 -4.46 6.73
C TRP A 97 -16.37 -4.66 8.23
N SER A 98 -17.47 -5.30 8.64
CA SER A 98 -17.90 -5.42 10.04
C SER A 98 -17.01 -6.26 10.94
N VAL A 99 -15.95 -6.88 10.44
CA VAL A 99 -15.09 -7.81 11.19
C VAL A 99 -13.94 -7.12 11.93
N TRP A 100 -13.63 -5.86 11.63
CA TRP A 100 -12.39 -5.21 12.05
C TRP A 100 -12.63 -4.00 12.95
N ASN A 101 -12.63 -4.20 14.26
CA ASN A 101 -12.63 -3.16 15.31
C ASN A 101 -13.91 -2.31 15.46
N ASN A 102 -14.22 -1.97 16.69
CA ASN A 102 -15.30 -1.04 17.02
C ASN A 102 -14.95 0.36 16.46
N PRO A 103 -15.65 0.86 15.43
CA PRO A 103 -15.33 2.15 14.80
C PRO A 103 -15.45 3.32 15.76
N PHE A 104 -16.29 3.21 16.79
CA PHE A 104 -16.46 4.24 17.80
C PHE A 104 -15.19 4.44 18.66
N ASN A 105 -14.43 3.38 18.91
CA ASN A 105 -13.15 3.52 19.61
C ASN A 105 -12.16 4.37 18.80
N ASN A 106 -12.16 4.24 17.47
CA ASN A 106 -11.32 5.06 16.61
C ASN A 106 -11.78 6.52 16.59
N VAL A 107 -13.10 6.76 16.53
CA VAL A 107 -13.66 8.12 16.68
C VAL A 107 -13.20 8.75 18.00
N LYS A 108 -13.38 8.04 19.13
CA LYS A 108 -12.90 8.53 20.43
C LYS A 108 -11.39 8.79 20.43
N THR A 109 -10.60 7.84 19.95
CA THR A 109 -9.13 7.99 19.93
C THR A 109 -8.70 9.26 19.20
N ILE A 110 -9.39 9.63 18.12
CA ILE A 110 -9.03 10.83 17.33
C ILE A 110 -9.60 12.11 17.93
N PHE A 111 -10.83 12.08 18.38
CA PHE A 111 -11.57 13.32 18.73
C PHE A 111 -11.74 13.56 20.23
N ASP A 112 -11.31 12.68 21.11
CA ASP A 112 -11.33 12.94 22.55
C ASP A 112 -10.53 14.23 22.86
N ASN A 113 -11.06 15.04 23.75
CA ASN A 113 -10.56 16.36 24.14
C ASN A 113 -10.56 17.42 23.00
N ASN A 114 -11.17 17.17 21.85
CA ASN A 114 -11.25 18.15 20.79
C ASN A 114 -12.23 19.28 21.17
N PRO A 115 -11.76 20.54 21.37
CA PRO A 115 -12.57 21.64 21.85
C PRO A 115 -13.62 22.15 20.85
N TYR A 116 -13.53 21.69 19.62
CA TYR A 116 -14.45 22.08 18.52
C TYR A 116 -15.58 21.09 18.32
N VAL A 117 -15.63 20.00 19.10
CA VAL A 117 -16.71 19.00 19.08
C VAL A 117 -17.73 19.32 20.18
N ASP A 118 -18.99 19.49 19.81
CA ASP A 118 -20.08 19.78 20.75
C ASP A 118 -20.72 18.50 21.35
N GLY A 119 -20.41 17.32 20.82
CA GLY A 119 -20.93 16.05 21.33
C GLY A 119 -21.16 15.01 20.25
N TYR A 120 -22.09 14.08 20.52
CA TYR A 120 -22.41 12.97 19.64
C TYR A 120 -23.87 13.00 19.22
N LYS A 121 -24.18 12.53 18.02
CA LYS A 121 -25.55 12.40 17.46
C LYS A 121 -25.88 10.95 17.12
N ASP A 122 -27.13 10.55 17.38
CA ASP A 122 -27.67 9.23 17.04
C ASP A 122 -28.30 9.21 15.64
N ASP A 123 -28.48 10.37 15.06
CA ASP A 123 -29.07 10.59 13.75
C ASP A 123 -28.33 11.71 12.98
N ILE A 124 -28.63 11.82 11.70
CA ILE A 124 -28.09 12.84 10.83
C ILE A 124 -29.17 13.86 10.51
N PRO A 125 -29.00 15.13 10.89
CA PRO A 125 -29.95 16.16 10.51
C PRO A 125 -30.02 16.28 8.98
N GLY A 126 -31.22 16.11 8.42
CA GLY A 126 -31.45 16.37 6.99
C GLY A 126 -30.84 15.38 6.01
N GLU A 127 -30.48 14.18 6.44
CA GLU A 127 -29.90 13.14 5.59
C GLU A 127 -28.55 13.52 4.93
N VAL A 128 -27.82 14.48 5.45
CA VAL A 128 -26.53 14.88 4.90
C VAL A 128 -25.44 13.99 5.45
N PHE A 129 -24.85 13.26 4.56
CA PHE A 129 -23.82 12.28 4.83
C PHE A 129 -22.58 12.54 3.98
N HIS A 130 -21.42 12.39 4.56
CA HIS A 130 -20.18 12.71 3.92
C HIS A 130 -19.18 11.56 3.95
N ASP A 131 -18.79 11.07 2.79
CA ASP A 131 -17.83 9.98 2.64
C ASP A 131 -16.76 10.32 1.61
N HIS A 132 -15.51 10.37 2.08
CA HIS A 132 -14.37 10.73 1.26
C HIS A 132 -14.05 9.75 0.12
N TYR A 133 -14.40 8.47 0.27
CA TYR A 133 -14.09 7.48 -0.79
C TYR A 133 -14.79 7.75 -2.11
N ARG A 134 -15.73 8.65 -2.12
CA ARG A 134 -16.61 8.89 -3.25
C ARG A 134 -16.48 10.24 -3.89
N ILE A 135 -16.00 11.22 -3.11
CA ILE A 135 -15.68 12.55 -3.61
C ILE A 135 -14.19 12.72 -3.88
N TYR A 136 -13.44 11.65 -3.75
CA TYR A 136 -12.01 11.61 -3.85
C TYR A 136 -11.55 11.12 -5.23
N ASP A 137 -10.78 11.93 -5.92
CA ASP A 137 -10.07 11.51 -7.12
C ASP A 137 -8.66 11.03 -6.79
N LYS A 138 -8.48 9.73 -6.81
CA LYS A 138 -7.18 9.09 -6.60
C LYS A 138 -6.13 9.44 -7.67
N ASN A 139 -6.53 10.05 -8.78
CA ASN A 139 -5.61 10.50 -9.82
C ASN A 139 -5.11 11.93 -9.59
N LYS A 140 -5.77 12.71 -8.74
CA LYS A 140 -5.31 14.05 -8.30
C LYS A 140 -4.41 13.90 -7.08
N THR A 141 -3.18 13.49 -7.34
CA THR A 141 -2.20 13.13 -6.31
C THR A 141 -1.56 14.31 -5.58
N ASP A 142 -1.82 15.51 -6.03
CA ASP A 142 -1.29 16.78 -5.52
C ASP A 142 -2.21 17.46 -4.50
N ILE A 143 -3.49 17.06 -4.44
CA ILE A 143 -4.46 17.64 -3.51
C ILE A 143 -4.68 16.68 -2.33
N PRO A 144 -4.38 17.11 -1.09
CA PRO A 144 -4.65 16.32 0.11
C PRO A 144 -6.10 15.88 0.21
N LEU A 145 -6.34 14.69 0.76
CA LEU A 145 -7.68 14.10 0.82
C LEU A 145 -8.66 14.97 1.60
N LEU A 146 -8.24 15.52 2.74
CA LEU A 146 -9.12 16.42 3.51
C LEU A 146 -9.50 17.66 2.71
N GLU A 147 -8.58 18.22 1.93
CA GLU A 147 -8.89 19.38 1.09
C GLU A 147 -9.92 19.07 0.00
N GLN A 148 -9.86 17.87 -0.57
CA GLN A 148 -10.89 17.41 -1.51
C GLN A 148 -12.26 17.28 -0.82
N ILE A 149 -12.30 16.76 0.41
CA ILE A 149 -13.50 16.65 1.22
C ILE A 149 -14.07 18.04 1.54
N LEU A 150 -13.22 18.97 1.97
CA LEU A 150 -13.64 20.32 2.37
C LEU A 150 -14.18 21.14 1.20
N LYS A 151 -13.73 20.92 -0.03
CA LYS A 151 -14.36 21.51 -1.22
C LYS A 151 -15.82 21.13 -1.37
N PHE A 152 -16.19 19.91 -1.04
CA PHE A 152 -17.58 19.49 -0.99
C PHE A 152 -18.38 20.29 0.07
N TRP A 153 -17.74 20.69 1.16
CA TRP A 153 -18.26 21.55 2.21
C TRP A 153 -18.13 23.05 1.89
N GLN A 154 -17.93 23.39 0.63
CA GLN A 154 -17.83 24.77 0.11
C GLN A 154 -16.67 25.58 0.73
N PHE A 155 -15.57 24.90 1.07
CA PHE A 155 -14.36 25.60 1.47
C PHE A 155 -13.58 26.05 0.24
N GLU A 156 -13.13 27.30 0.27
CA GLU A 156 -12.29 27.87 -0.76
C GLU A 156 -10.79 27.53 -0.49
N PRO A 157 -9.94 27.56 -1.53
CA PRO A 157 -8.53 27.17 -1.39
C PRO A 157 -7.74 27.91 -0.30
N ASP A 158 -8.02 29.16 -0.05
CA ASP A 158 -7.40 29.99 0.99
C ASP A 158 -7.80 29.58 2.41
N GLU A 159 -9.00 29.04 2.58
CA GLU A 159 -9.49 28.52 3.86
C GLU A 159 -8.85 27.18 4.24
N LEU A 160 -8.14 26.53 3.31
CA LEU A 160 -7.54 25.19 3.47
C LEU A 160 -6.09 25.23 3.95
N SER A 161 -5.57 26.39 4.31
CA SER A 161 -4.16 26.57 4.66
C SER A 161 -3.70 25.69 5.83
N ASP A 162 -4.59 25.36 6.76
CA ASP A 162 -4.35 24.57 7.95
C ASP A 162 -5.24 23.33 8.05
N SER A 163 -5.16 22.47 7.02
CA SER A 163 -5.96 21.23 6.90
C SER A 163 -5.25 19.98 7.41
N GLN A 164 -4.10 20.13 8.07
CA GLN A 164 -3.36 19.00 8.62
C GLN A 164 -4.14 18.29 9.74
N PRO A 165 -4.00 16.97 9.88
CA PRO A 165 -4.50 16.24 11.05
C PRO A 165 -4.10 16.89 12.37
N GLU A 166 -5.00 16.84 13.34
CA GLU A 166 -4.78 17.41 14.66
C GLU A 166 -5.32 16.50 15.75
N LEU A 167 -4.62 16.45 16.87
CA LEU A 167 -4.99 15.66 18.04
C LEU A 167 -4.95 16.56 19.28
N TYR A 168 -5.91 16.36 20.17
CA TYR A 168 -6.00 17.09 21.42
C TYR A 168 -5.83 16.12 22.59
N PHE A 169 -4.88 16.40 23.46
CA PHE A 169 -4.57 15.57 24.62
C PHE A 169 -4.94 16.27 25.92
N SER A 170 -5.50 15.53 26.88
CA SER A 170 -5.71 16.03 28.22
C SER A 170 -4.37 16.24 28.96
N ASP A 171 -4.40 16.97 30.05
CA ASP A 171 -3.21 17.15 30.89
C ASP A 171 -2.72 15.81 31.46
N GLU A 172 -3.64 14.92 31.86
CA GLU A 172 -3.30 13.57 32.32
C GLU A 172 -2.61 12.73 31.24
N GLU A 173 -3.08 12.79 29.98
CA GLU A 173 -2.45 12.10 28.85
C GLU A 173 -1.06 12.67 28.57
N ARG A 174 -0.89 13.99 28.68
CA ARG A 174 0.39 14.69 28.53
C ARG A 174 1.38 14.28 29.61
N GLU A 175 0.96 14.37 30.90
CA GLU A 175 1.79 13.98 32.01
C GLU A 175 2.25 12.53 31.96
N LYS A 176 1.32 11.63 31.59
CA LYS A 176 1.63 10.21 31.41
C LYS A 176 2.66 10.00 30.29
N GLY A 177 2.43 10.60 29.10
CA GLY A 177 3.33 10.47 27.97
C GLY A 177 4.70 11.10 28.22
N ASP A 178 4.74 12.29 28.84
CA ASP A 178 5.99 12.96 29.17
C ASP A 178 6.79 12.16 30.22
N SER A 179 6.11 11.53 31.19
CA SER A 179 6.78 10.62 32.13
C SER A 179 7.50 9.47 31.44
N ILE A 180 6.84 8.83 30.47
CA ILE A 180 7.42 7.74 29.70
C ILE A 180 8.60 8.23 28.84
N ILE A 181 8.46 9.39 28.20
CA ILE A 181 9.54 9.98 27.41
C ILE A 181 10.75 10.29 28.27
N ASN A 182 10.55 10.97 29.40
CA ASN A 182 11.62 11.38 30.28
C ASN A 182 12.33 10.22 30.98
N GLU A 183 11.61 9.11 31.24
CA GLU A 183 12.23 7.88 31.76
C GLU A 183 13.15 7.25 30.72
N TYR A 184 12.81 7.37 29.42
CA TYR A 184 13.52 6.72 28.33
C TYR A 184 14.66 7.57 27.75
N THR A 185 14.45 8.87 27.61
CA THR A 185 15.43 9.79 27.03
C THR A 185 15.24 11.22 27.57
N ASP A 186 16.35 11.94 27.69
CA ASP A 186 16.42 13.36 28.08
C ASP A 186 16.62 14.29 26.89
N GLY A 187 16.65 13.74 25.67
CA GLY A 187 16.93 14.45 24.42
C GLY A 187 15.90 14.22 23.34
N GLU A 188 16.30 14.59 22.11
CA GLU A 188 15.51 14.29 20.92
C GLU A 188 15.37 12.78 20.71
N PHE A 189 14.22 12.39 20.16
CA PHE A 189 13.95 10.99 19.81
C PHE A 189 13.11 10.88 18.54
N GLY A 190 13.13 9.69 17.96
CA GLY A 190 12.31 9.34 16.80
C GLY A 190 11.24 8.32 17.14
N ALA A 191 10.34 8.09 16.18
CA ALA A 191 9.37 7.02 16.23
C ALA A 191 9.39 6.21 14.93
N LEU A 192 9.42 4.89 15.08
CA LEU A 192 9.39 3.93 13.97
C LEU A 192 8.07 3.16 14.00
N LEU A 193 7.29 3.26 12.93
CA LEU A 193 6.02 2.57 12.80
C LEU A 193 6.06 1.58 11.64
N ILE A 194 6.18 0.31 11.95
CA ILE A 194 6.09 -0.79 10.98
C ILE A 194 4.72 -1.44 11.09
N SER A 195 3.96 -1.41 10.01
CA SER A 195 2.65 -2.04 9.91
C SER A 195 2.73 -3.30 9.06
N ASP A 196 2.17 -4.39 9.55
CA ASP A 196 2.02 -5.66 8.82
C ASP A 196 0.98 -5.56 7.69
N ARG A 197 0.11 -4.57 7.77
CA ARG A 197 -0.95 -4.34 6.77
C ARG A 197 -0.40 -3.96 5.41
N TYR A 198 0.78 -3.35 5.35
CA TYR A 198 1.39 -2.84 4.13
C TYR A 198 2.71 -3.55 3.85
N LYS A 199 2.62 -4.59 3.02
CA LYS A 199 3.64 -5.61 2.78
C LYS A 199 4.76 -5.18 1.82
N PHE A 200 4.67 -4.01 1.23
CA PHE A 200 5.59 -3.55 0.19
C PHE A 200 6.35 -2.31 0.65
N THR A 201 7.24 -2.49 1.60
CA THR A 201 8.08 -1.41 2.07
C THR A 201 9.50 -1.64 1.57
N ASP A 202 10.12 -0.62 1.02
CA ASP A 202 11.56 -0.62 0.85
C ASP A 202 12.20 -0.26 2.18
N ASP A 203 12.65 -1.27 2.90
CA ASP A 203 13.27 -1.08 4.20
C ASP A 203 14.51 -0.18 4.12
N ASN A 204 15.22 -0.14 2.97
CA ASN A 204 16.39 0.72 2.79
C ASN A 204 16.03 2.21 2.91
N LEU A 205 14.86 2.62 2.41
CA LEU A 205 14.42 4.01 2.55
C LEU A 205 14.13 4.39 4.00
N ILE A 206 13.64 3.45 4.81
CA ILE A 206 13.48 3.65 6.25
C ILE A 206 14.85 3.70 6.92
N ILE A 207 15.75 2.76 6.56
CA ILE A 207 17.12 2.70 7.09
C ILE A 207 17.84 4.02 6.84
N ASP A 208 17.78 4.58 5.65
CA ASP A 208 18.42 5.87 5.32
C ASP A 208 17.96 7.00 6.25
N VAL A 209 16.68 7.05 6.61
CA VAL A 209 16.16 8.03 7.58
C VAL A 209 16.66 7.75 8.99
N LEU A 210 16.67 6.48 9.41
CA LEU A 210 17.11 6.07 10.73
C LEU A 210 18.60 6.33 10.94
N GLU A 211 19.44 6.01 9.95
CA GLU A 211 20.89 6.24 9.99
C GLU A 211 21.25 7.73 9.97
N SER A 212 20.43 8.54 9.31
CA SER A 212 20.60 10.01 9.30
C SER A 212 20.27 10.67 10.63
N ASN A 213 19.63 9.95 11.56
CA ASN A 213 19.13 10.46 12.82
C ASN A 213 19.56 9.53 13.96
N GLN A 214 20.68 9.86 14.61
CA GLN A 214 21.29 9.02 15.65
C GLN A 214 20.71 9.31 17.05
N PHE A 215 19.41 9.18 17.24
CA PHE A 215 18.77 9.30 18.54
C PHE A 215 17.96 8.03 18.92
N PRO A 216 17.47 7.89 20.16
CA PRO A 216 16.64 6.78 20.58
C PRO A 216 15.31 6.75 19.84
N TYR A 217 14.74 5.55 19.64
CA TYR A 217 13.47 5.36 18.96
C TYR A 217 12.43 4.69 19.85
N PHE A 218 11.21 5.22 19.82
CA PHE A 218 10.02 4.46 20.20
C PHE A 218 9.53 3.70 18.98
N TYR A 219 9.25 2.41 19.12
CA TYR A 219 8.86 1.64 17.95
C TYR A 219 7.58 0.84 18.13
N TYR A 220 6.87 0.68 17.04
CA TYR A 220 5.77 -0.24 16.83
C TYR A 220 6.10 -1.14 15.63
N SER A 221 6.15 -2.45 15.86
CA SER A 221 6.37 -3.44 14.80
C SER A 221 5.62 -4.73 15.13
N PRO A 222 5.05 -5.45 14.15
CA PRO A 222 4.37 -6.73 14.39
C PRO A 222 5.31 -7.82 14.91
N VAL A 223 6.61 -7.68 14.67
CA VAL A 223 7.65 -8.58 15.17
C VAL A 223 8.66 -7.82 16.03
N PRO A 224 9.41 -8.51 16.90
CA PRO A 224 10.50 -7.90 17.66
C PRO A 224 11.51 -7.20 16.76
N LEU A 225 12.04 -6.06 17.20
CA LEU A 225 12.92 -5.24 16.38
C LEU A 225 14.19 -6.00 15.91
N HIS A 226 14.73 -6.87 16.77
CA HIS A 226 15.92 -7.70 16.45
C HIS A 226 15.67 -8.74 15.35
N GLU A 227 14.43 -9.02 15.01
CA GLU A 227 14.03 -9.90 13.90
C GLU A 227 13.74 -9.11 12.60
N THR A 228 13.90 -7.80 12.63
CA THR A 228 13.68 -6.92 11.48
C THR A 228 14.99 -6.45 10.85
N SER A 229 14.90 -5.78 9.71
CA SER A 229 16.02 -5.08 9.07
C SER A 229 16.53 -3.88 9.88
N PHE A 230 15.83 -3.51 10.94
CA PHE A 230 16.12 -2.35 11.81
C PHE A 230 16.84 -2.74 13.11
N ASN A 231 17.39 -3.94 13.16
CA ASN A 231 18.09 -4.50 14.31
C ASN A 231 19.38 -3.76 14.71
N PHE A 232 19.84 -2.83 13.88
CA PHE A 232 20.99 -1.96 14.14
C PHE A 232 20.69 -0.79 15.08
N ILE A 233 19.41 -0.54 15.42
CA ILE A 233 19.03 0.51 16.36
C ILE A 233 19.42 0.09 17.78
N ASP A 234 20.44 0.73 18.33
CA ASP A 234 20.99 0.39 19.65
C ASP A 234 20.04 0.64 20.81
N LYS A 235 19.22 1.69 20.73
CA LYS A 235 18.29 2.09 21.77
C LYS A 235 16.88 2.25 21.19
N ALA A 236 16.02 1.28 21.48
CA ALA A 236 14.62 1.27 21.05
C ALA A 236 13.68 0.78 22.15
N LEU A 237 12.54 1.45 22.33
CA LEU A 237 11.50 1.07 23.28
C LEU A 237 10.23 0.66 22.52
N ASP A 238 9.76 -0.55 22.79
CA ASP A 238 8.52 -1.08 22.23
C ASP A 238 7.29 -0.45 22.88
N ILE A 239 6.45 0.22 22.10
CA ILE A 239 5.24 0.88 22.58
C ILE A 239 3.96 0.13 22.21
N ARG A 240 4.02 -1.07 21.63
CA ARG A 240 2.83 -1.84 21.20
C ARG A 240 1.86 -2.15 22.33
N HIS A 241 2.36 -2.27 23.55
CA HIS A 241 1.55 -2.57 24.74
C HIS A 241 0.84 -1.36 25.34
N MET A 242 1.18 -0.15 24.90
CA MET A 242 0.56 1.08 25.37
C MET A 242 -0.78 1.31 24.65
N ASP A 243 -1.69 2.03 25.32
CA ASP A 243 -2.90 2.48 24.66
C ASP A 243 -2.61 3.43 23.49
N MET A 244 -3.50 3.49 22.52
CA MET A 244 -3.28 4.24 21.29
C MET A 244 -3.10 5.74 21.50
N ARG A 245 -3.79 6.34 22.49
CA ARG A 245 -3.66 7.76 22.79
C ARG A 245 -2.27 8.08 23.33
N THR A 246 -1.74 7.24 24.23
CA THR A 246 -0.35 7.34 24.73
C THR A 246 0.65 7.19 23.56
N GLN A 247 0.46 6.22 22.67
CA GLN A 247 1.32 6.06 21.49
C GLN A 247 1.28 7.30 20.59
N LEU A 248 0.11 7.85 20.31
CA LEU A 248 -0.04 9.04 19.48
C LEU A 248 0.60 10.27 20.12
N TYR A 249 0.46 10.42 21.45
CA TYR A 249 1.12 11.52 22.16
C TYR A 249 2.64 11.43 22.06
N ILE A 250 3.22 10.28 22.40
CA ILE A 250 4.68 10.06 22.27
C ILE A 250 5.13 10.39 20.84
N ARG A 251 4.41 9.92 19.85
CA ARG A 251 4.75 10.15 18.45
C ARG A 251 4.59 11.60 18.00
N SER A 252 3.66 12.35 18.55
CA SER A 252 3.53 13.80 18.30
C SER A 252 4.69 14.60 18.88
N ARG A 253 5.37 14.06 19.90
CA ARG A 253 6.55 14.67 20.53
C ARG A 253 7.87 14.25 19.87
N ALA A 254 7.85 13.22 19.03
CA ALA A 254 9.03 12.76 18.31
C ALA A 254 9.48 13.80 17.27
N LYS A 255 10.79 13.98 17.13
CA LYS A 255 11.35 14.85 16.08
C LYS A 255 11.05 14.31 14.68
N VAL A 256 11.15 13.00 14.53
CA VAL A 256 10.93 12.28 13.27
C VAL A 256 10.04 11.07 13.52
N ASN A 257 9.02 10.92 12.70
CA ASN A 257 8.27 9.69 12.57
C ASN A 257 8.56 9.07 11.19
N VAL A 258 8.97 7.83 11.18
CA VAL A 258 9.24 7.11 9.92
C VAL A 258 8.54 5.76 9.93
N GLY A 259 8.07 5.32 8.79
CA GLY A 259 7.44 4.02 8.68
C GLY A 259 6.85 3.71 7.32
N ASN A 260 6.21 2.56 7.25
CA ASN A 260 5.45 2.18 6.08
C ASN A 260 4.00 2.65 6.19
N GLN A 261 3.43 3.04 5.08
CA GLN A 261 2.14 3.67 4.93
C GLN A 261 1.07 3.12 5.90
N SER A 262 0.79 3.89 6.94
CA SER A 262 -0.20 3.58 7.95
C SER A 262 -0.97 4.84 8.29
N GLY A 263 -2.29 4.75 8.37
CA GLY A 263 -3.10 5.88 8.78
C GLY A 263 -2.67 6.47 10.13
N ALA A 264 -2.19 5.64 11.05
CA ALA A 264 -1.66 6.12 12.32
C ALA A 264 -0.35 6.92 12.18
N LEU A 265 0.46 6.68 11.16
CA LEU A 265 1.69 7.44 10.90
C LEU A 265 1.38 8.90 10.57
N GLN A 266 0.33 9.14 9.82
CA GLN A 266 -0.04 10.44 9.28
C GLN A 266 -0.67 11.39 10.31
N LEU A 267 -1.15 10.86 11.45
CA LEU A 267 -1.90 11.63 12.45
C LEU A 267 -1.08 12.68 13.19
N VAL A 268 0.23 12.56 13.17
CA VAL A 268 1.15 13.44 13.93
C VAL A 268 1.92 14.41 13.03
N VAL A 269 1.52 14.55 11.76
CA VAL A 269 2.21 15.36 10.76
C VAL A 269 2.26 16.86 11.10
N ARG A 270 1.33 17.34 11.92
CA ARG A 270 1.30 18.73 12.40
C ARG A 270 2.44 19.04 13.37
N ASP A 271 2.77 18.08 14.22
CA ASP A 271 3.64 18.29 15.36
C ASP A 271 5.05 17.69 15.13
N SER A 272 5.22 16.85 14.13
CA SER A 272 6.43 16.08 13.90
C SER A 272 6.73 15.93 12.41
N GLU A 273 8.00 15.75 12.04
CA GLU A 273 8.36 15.35 10.68
C GLU A 273 7.92 13.91 10.42
N VAL A 274 7.12 13.70 9.40
CA VAL A 274 6.61 12.37 9.04
C VAL A 274 7.19 11.93 7.70
N TYR A 275 7.90 10.81 7.72
CA TYR A 275 8.43 10.14 6.53
C TYR A 275 7.65 8.85 6.30
N ASP A 276 6.85 8.84 5.24
CA ASP A 276 6.07 7.68 4.84
C ASP A 276 6.73 7.00 3.64
N VAL A 277 7.12 5.74 3.81
CA VAL A 277 7.54 4.92 2.69
C VAL A 277 6.31 4.44 1.95
N LYS A 278 6.05 5.08 0.83
CA LYS A 278 4.89 4.74 0.01
C LYS A 278 4.95 3.31 -0.46
N ARG A 279 3.79 2.69 -0.44
CA ARG A 279 3.50 1.57 -1.31
C ARG A 279 3.91 1.93 -2.73
N GLN A 280 4.45 0.97 -3.39
CA GLN A 280 4.78 1.00 -4.81
C GLN A 280 3.54 1.19 -5.71
N PHE A 281 2.32 1.13 -5.15
CA PHE A 281 1.11 1.54 -5.85
C PHE A 281 0.79 2.98 -5.44
N PRO A 282 0.57 3.86 -6.40
CA PRO A 282 0.01 5.15 -6.10
C PRO A 282 -1.39 4.96 -5.50
N ILE A 283 -1.46 4.72 -4.19
CA ILE A 283 -2.59 5.28 -3.51
C ILE A 283 -2.30 6.76 -3.65
N ALA A 284 -3.24 7.40 -4.30
CA ALA A 284 -3.27 8.80 -4.57
C ALA A 284 -2.40 9.62 -3.65
N GLY A 285 -1.71 10.52 -4.20
CA GLY A 285 -0.80 11.46 -3.60
C GLY A 285 -1.07 11.87 -2.18
N ASN A 286 -0.61 12.94 -1.77
CA ASN A 286 -0.68 13.44 -0.40
C ASN A 286 -2.05 13.20 0.26
N ILE A 287 -2.15 12.11 1.06
CA ILE A 287 -3.35 11.85 1.87
C ILE A 287 -3.52 12.99 2.87
N VAL A 288 -2.41 13.48 3.40
CA VAL A 288 -2.35 14.62 4.32
C VAL A 288 -1.28 15.62 3.89
N LYS A 289 -1.50 16.89 4.19
CA LYS A 289 -0.55 17.96 3.92
C LYS A 289 0.64 17.86 4.87
N GLY A 290 1.86 18.05 4.32
CA GLY A 290 3.10 18.12 5.11
C GLY A 290 3.83 16.78 5.30
N GLU A 291 3.24 15.68 4.90
CA GLU A 291 3.90 14.37 4.91
C GLU A 291 5.02 14.32 3.85
N LYS A 292 6.16 13.77 4.23
CA LYS A 292 7.29 13.55 3.32
C LYS A 292 7.27 12.12 2.81
N TYR A 293 7.08 11.97 1.51
CA TYR A 293 7.08 10.65 0.89
C TYR A 293 8.48 10.24 0.48
N LEU A 294 8.90 9.11 1.00
CA LEU A 294 10.11 8.43 0.55
C LEU A 294 9.73 7.53 -0.63
N VAL A 295 10.13 7.93 -1.80
CA VAL A 295 9.93 7.16 -3.03
C VAL A 295 11.30 6.94 -3.64
N ASP A 296 11.66 5.70 -3.91
CA ASP A 296 12.79 5.40 -4.76
C ASP A 296 12.51 5.95 -6.18
N ASN A 297 13.12 7.07 -6.49
CA ASN A 297 12.95 7.74 -7.79
C ASN A 297 13.32 6.83 -8.97
N PHE A 298 14.23 5.89 -8.75
CA PHE A 298 14.60 4.90 -9.76
C PHE A 298 13.47 3.90 -10.00
N LYS A 299 12.90 3.34 -8.93
CA LYS A 299 11.73 2.45 -9.00
C LYS A 299 10.52 3.17 -9.58
N ARG A 300 10.36 4.46 -9.26
CA ARG A 300 9.29 5.29 -9.80
C ARG A 300 9.34 5.40 -11.32
N ASN A 301 10.49 5.74 -11.89
CA ASN A 301 10.62 5.91 -13.33
C ASN A 301 10.43 4.60 -14.11
N LEU A 302 10.87 3.45 -13.58
CA LEU A 302 10.66 2.14 -14.18
C LEU A 302 9.24 1.61 -13.97
N LEU A 303 8.64 1.91 -12.83
CA LEU A 303 7.33 1.41 -12.44
C LEU A 303 6.19 2.27 -12.97
N GLU A 304 6.33 3.58 -13.07
CA GLU A 304 5.34 4.46 -13.72
C GLU A 304 5.11 4.07 -15.18
N ASP A 305 6.16 3.59 -15.85
CA ASP A 305 6.07 3.08 -17.23
C ASP A 305 5.56 1.63 -17.33
N VAL A 306 5.62 0.84 -16.25
CA VAL A 306 5.41 -0.61 -16.27
C VAL A 306 4.19 -1.03 -15.47
N VAL A 307 3.84 -0.25 -14.43
CA VAL A 307 2.74 -0.60 -13.52
C VAL A 307 1.44 -0.04 -14.05
N ASP A 308 0.66 -0.87 -14.68
CA ASP A 308 -0.75 -0.59 -14.96
C ASP A 308 -1.57 -0.67 -13.65
N LYS A 309 -2.59 0.16 -13.56
CA LYS A 309 -3.54 0.23 -12.43
C LYS A 309 -4.22 -1.11 -12.10
N SER A 310 -4.08 -2.13 -12.96
CA SER A 310 -4.56 -3.50 -12.75
C SER A 310 -3.60 -4.40 -11.95
N GLU A 311 -2.39 -3.97 -11.64
CA GLU A 311 -1.35 -4.80 -11.00
C GLU A 311 -1.59 -5.15 -9.52
N SER A 312 -2.71 -4.75 -8.92
CA SER A 312 -3.13 -5.30 -7.63
C SER A 312 -3.35 -6.83 -7.63
N LYS A 313 -3.18 -7.47 -8.80
CA LYS A 313 -3.37 -8.91 -9.03
C LYS A 313 -2.08 -9.65 -9.39
N THR A 314 -0.93 -8.97 -9.49
CA THR A 314 0.33 -9.67 -9.81
C THR A 314 0.81 -10.50 -8.64
N THR A 315 1.33 -11.67 -8.94
CA THR A 315 1.87 -12.61 -7.94
C THR A 315 3.28 -12.24 -7.51
N THR A 316 4.11 -11.69 -8.40
CA THR A 316 5.48 -11.21 -8.08
C THR A 316 5.47 -9.85 -7.42
N SER A 317 6.31 -9.64 -6.40
CA SER A 317 6.46 -8.35 -5.74
C SER A 317 7.13 -7.31 -6.65
N LEU A 318 6.92 -6.05 -6.33
CA LEU A 318 7.63 -4.99 -7.04
C LEU A 318 9.11 -4.96 -6.69
N LYS A 319 9.46 -5.38 -5.47
CA LYS A 319 10.86 -5.54 -5.09
C LYS A 319 11.55 -6.62 -5.94
N PHE A 320 10.88 -7.73 -6.21
CA PHE A 320 11.36 -8.76 -7.12
C PHE A 320 11.67 -8.16 -8.50
N LYS A 321 10.72 -7.42 -9.07
CA LYS A 321 10.88 -6.76 -10.38
C LYS A 321 12.01 -5.73 -10.38
N ALA A 322 12.11 -4.92 -9.33
CA ALA A 322 13.20 -3.94 -9.20
C ALA A 322 14.58 -4.62 -9.08
N ASP A 323 14.69 -5.67 -8.27
CA ASP A 323 15.94 -6.35 -8.03
C ASP A 323 16.48 -7.06 -9.29
N PHE A 324 15.61 -7.68 -10.11
CA PHE A 324 16.08 -8.26 -11.38
C PHE A 324 16.42 -7.19 -12.42
N ILE A 325 15.67 -6.09 -12.48
CA ILE A 325 16.02 -4.96 -13.34
C ILE A 325 17.41 -4.42 -12.96
N ASP A 326 17.66 -4.19 -11.67
CA ASP A 326 18.98 -3.75 -11.18
C ASP A 326 20.10 -4.70 -11.52
N PHE A 327 19.83 -6.00 -11.49
CA PHE A 327 20.84 -7.02 -11.81
C PHE A 327 21.18 -7.00 -13.30
N PHE A 328 20.19 -6.91 -14.18
CA PHE A 328 20.41 -7.09 -15.62
C PHE A 328 20.72 -5.80 -16.38
N ARG A 329 20.13 -4.65 -16.03
CA ARG A 329 20.12 -3.42 -16.86
C ARG A 329 21.49 -2.89 -17.30
N ASN A 330 22.53 -3.14 -16.52
CA ASN A 330 23.90 -2.66 -16.80
C ASN A 330 24.82 -3.80 -17.25
N THR A 331 24.26 -4.90 -17.73
CA THR A 331 24.98 -6.07 -18.21
C THR A 331 24.67 -6.34 -19.67
N ASP A 332 25.55 -7.08 -20.35
CA ASP A 332 25.28 -7.53 -21.73
C ASP A 332 24.14 -8.56 -21.81
N TYR A 333 23.66 -9.05 -20.70
CA TYR A 333 22.53 -9.99 -20.66
C TYR A 333 21.24 -9.42 -21.23
N VAL A 334 21.04 -8.09 -21.17
CA VAL A 334 19.86 -7.45 -21.79
C VAL A 334 19.79 -7.62 -23.31
N ASN A 335 20.91 -7.93 -23.95
CA ASN A 335 21.00 -8.20 -25.39
C ASN A 335 20.64 -9.64 -25.77
N LYS A 336 20.51 -10.53 -24.77
CA LYS A 336 20.12 -11.92 -24.97
C LYS A 336 18.61 -12.08 -25.08
N THR A 337 18.18 -13.22 -25.60
CA THR A 337 16.78 -13.64 -25.55
C THR A 337 16.46 -14.08 -24.12
N LEU A 338 15.34 -13.59 -23.58
CA LEU A 338 14.75 -14.12 -22.35
C LEU A 338 13.58 -15.04 -22.70
N VAL A 339 13.57 -16.23 -22.10
CA VAL A 339 12.46 -17.19 -22.18
C VAL A 339 11.74 -17.22 -20.85
N GLU A 340 10.49 -16.79 -20.83
CA GLU A 340 9.61 -16.79 -19.66
C GLU A 340 8.73 -18.04 -19.70
N ILE A 341 8.93 -18.95 -18.74
CA ILE A 341 8.15 -20.18 -18.60
C ILE A 341 7.02 -19.92 -17.62
N GLY A 342 5.77 -19.91 -18.11
CA GLY A 342 4.60 -19.58 -17.32
C GLY A 342 4.21 -18.09 -17.41
N SER A 343 4.17 -17.53 -18.62
CA SER A 343 3.90 -16.10 -18.82
C SER A 343 2.49 -15.64 -18.40
N SER A 344 1.55 -16.58 -18.24
CA SER A 344 0.19 -16.34 -17.80
C SER A 344 -0.48 -15.14 -18.52
N LEU A 345 -0.94 -14.14 -17.77
CA LEU A 345 -1.61 -12.95 -18.32
C LEU A 345 -0.63 -11.83 -18.79
N GLY A 346 0.67 -12.10 -18.83
CA GLY A 346 1.67 -11.19 -19.36
C GLY A 346 2.15 -10.09 -18.40
N HIS A 347 1.84 -10.20 -17.12
CA HIS A 347 2.27 -9.18 -16.14
C HIS A 347 3.80 -9.14 -15.95
N GLY A 348 4.43 -10.30 -15.86
CA GLY A 348 5.89 -10.44 -15.89
C GLY A 348 6.46 -10.00 -17.24
N THR A 349 5.89 -10.51 -18.32
CA THR A 349 6.27 -10.20 -19.71
C THR A 349 6.36 -8.70 -19.97
N LYS A 350 5.43 -7.91 -19.42
CA LYS A 350 5.39 -6.44 -19.59
C LYS A 350 6.63 -5.74 -19.03
N VAL A 351 7.21 -6.26 -17.98
CA VAL A 351 8.46 -5.74 -17.41
C VAL A 351 9.64 -6.24 -18.23
N LEU A 352 9.64 -7.53 -18.52
CA LEU A 352 10.74 -8.20 -19.22
C LEU A 352 10.96 -7.63 -20.62
N CYS A 353 9.89 -7.33 -21.38
CA CYS A 353 10.00 -6.77 -22.72
C CYS A 353 10.59 -5.34 -22.77
N LYS A 354 10.53 -4.61 -21.67
CA LYS A 354 11.19 -3.30 -21.57
C LYS A 354 12.68 -3.40 -21.20
N LEU A 355 13.10 -4.53 -20.67
CA LEU A 355 14.47 -4.74 -20.24
C LEU A 355 15.30 -5.52 -21.26
N PHE A 356 14.72 -6.54 -21.86
CA PHE A 356 15.43 -7.44 -22.78
C PHE A 356 15.14 -7.15 -24.24
N LYS A 357 16.13 -7.38 -25.08
CA LYS A 357 16.04 -7.18 -26.53
C LYS A 357 14.95 -8.06 -27.16
N LYS A 358 14.78 -9.29 -26.69
CA LYS A 358 13.75 -10.24 -27.13
C LYS A 358 13.23 -11.02 -25.91
N VAL A 359 11.92 -11.21 -25.86
CA VAL A 359 11.25 -12.06 -24.85
C VAL A 359 10.42 -13.11 -25.59
N ILE A 360 10.57 -14.37 -25.20
CA ILE A 360 9.69 -15.47 -25.62
C ILE A 360 8.81 -15.82 -24.42
N ALA A 361 7.53 -15.46 -24.50
CA ALA A 361 6.55 -15.70 -23.44
C ALA A 361 5.85 -17.04 -23.70
N VAL A 362 6.06 -18.01 -22.81
CA VAL A 362 5.58 -19.39 -22.96
C VAL A 362 4.44 -19.66 -21.98
N ASP A 363 3.30 -20.10 -22.48
CA ASP A 363 2.17 -20.63 -21.71
C ASP A 363 1.44 -21.71 -22.52
N VAL A 364 0.73 -22.59 -21.84
CA VAL A 364 -0.07 -23.64 -22.47
C VAL A 364 -1.41 -23.11 -22.97
N SER A 365 -1.95 -22.04 -22.38
CA SER A 365 -3.27 -21.48 -22.70
C SER A 365 -3.20 -20.41 -23.77
N PRO A 366 -3.85 -20.62 -24.94
CA PRO A 366 -3.96 -19.59 -25.95
C PRO A 366 -4.78 -18.38 -25.49
N GLU A 367 -5.79 -18.59 -24.63
CA GLU A 367 -6.64 -17.51 -24.09
C GLU A 367 -5.83 -16.55 -23.22
N LYS A 368 -4.86 -17.06 -22.45
CA LYS A 368 -3.94 -16.23 -21.68
C LYS A 368 -3.03 -15.41 -22.60
N HIS A 369 -2.55 -16.00 -23.67
CA HIS A 369 -1.75 -15.28 -24.67
C HIS A 369 -2.54 -14.18 -25.36
N ASP A 370 -3.81 -14.41 -25.67
CA ASP A 370 -4.67 -13.37 -26.27
C ASP A 370 -4.87 -12.21 -25.31
N TYR A 371 -5.15 -12.51 -24.06
CA TYR A 371 -5.22 -11.48 -23.02
C TYR A 371 -3.88 -10.73 -22.86
N ALA A 372 -2.76 -11.46 -22.81
CA ALA A 372 -1.44 -10.87 -22.67
C ALA A 372 -1.09 -9.94 -23.85
N ARG A 373 -1.43 -10.31 -25.09
CA ARG A 373 -1.26 -9.44 -26.27
C ARG A 373 -2.06 -8.14 -26.13
N GLU A 374 -3.32 -8.23 -25.73
CA GLU A 374 -4.16 -7.04 -25.50
C GLU A 374 -3.59 -6.17 -24.37
N TYR A 375 -3.18 -6.81 -23.27
CA TYR A 375 -2.63 -6.14 -22.10
C TYR A 375 -1.28 -5.44 -22.35
N LEU A 376 -0.40 -6.05 -23.14
CA LEU A 376 0.89 -5.46 -23.50
C LEU A 376 0.75 -4.31 -24.50
N GLY A 377 -0.29 -4.34 -25.36
CA GLY A 377 -0.45 -3.42 -26.47
C GLY A 377 0.58 -3.65 -27.58
N GLU A 378 0.94 -2.60 -28.30
CA GLU A 378 1.90 -2.69 -29.40
C GLU A 378 3.34 -2.85 -28.86
N VAL A 379 3.81 -4.09 -28.78
CA VAL A 379 5.20 -4.47 -28.50
C VAL A 379 5.76 -5.32 -29.67
N ASN A 380 6.97 -5.05 -30.09
CA ASN A 380 7.58 -5.70 -31.24
C ASN A 380 8.69 -6.71 -30.89
N ASN A 381 9.01 -6.85 -29.60
CA ASN A 381 10.07 -7.71 -29.09
C ASN A 381 9.57 -8.87 -28.22
N VAL A 382 8.25 -9.16 -28.25
CA VAL A 382 7.65 -10.29 -27.53
C VAL A 382 7.12 -11.30 -28.54
N GLU A 383 7.59 -12.54 -28.42
CA GLU A 383 7.07 -13.71 -29.13
C GLU A 383 6.25 -14.55 -28.15
N PHE A 384 4.98 -14.77 -28.44
CA PHE A 384 4.12 -15.64 -27.64
C PHE A 384 4.16 -17.06 -28.22
N LYS A 385 4.72 -18.00 -27.43
CA LYS A 385 4.87 -19.40 -27.82
C LYS A 385 3.92 -20.27 -27.00
N GLN A 386 2.85 -20.77 -27.64
CA GLN A 386 1.98 -21.77 -27.00
C GLN A 386 2.71 -23.10 -26.91
N MET A 387 2.97 -23.58 -25.71
CA MET A 387 3.70 -24.81 -25.49
C MET A 387 3.37 -25.43 -24.14
N ASP A 388 3.09 -26.73 -24.12
CA ASP A 388 3.08 -27.53 -22.91
C ASP A 388 4.52 -27.94 -22.55
N VAL A 389 5.14 -27.22 -21.64
CA VAL A 389 6.56 -27.37 -21.28
C VAL A 389 6.90 -28.70 -20.64
N TYR A 390 5.88 -29.46 -20.18
CA TYR A 390 6.07 -30.77 -19.54
C TYR A 390 5.86 -31.95 -20.49
N ASN A 391 5.07 -31.78 -21.53
CA ASN A 391 4.73 -32.83 -22.49
C ASN A 391 5.33 -32.63 -23.90
N GLN A 392 5.98 -31.48 -24.12
CA GLN A 392 6.62 -31.16 -25.40
C GLN A 392 8.13 -30.97 -25.20
N LYS A 393 8.89 -31.36 -26.23
CA LYS A 393 10.33 -31.07 -26.23
C LYS A 393 10.54 -29.56 -26.37
N TRP A 394 11.44 -29.04 -25.56
CA TRP A 394 11.84 -27.65 -25.68
C TRP A 394 12.65 -27.43 -26.95
N ASP A 395 12.08 -26.64 -27.84
CA ASP A 395 12.67 -26.27 -29.11
C ASP A 395 12.71 -24.75 -29.24
N PHE A 396 13.85 -24.18 -28.89
CA PHE A 396 14.15 -22.77 -28.99
C PHE A 396 15.35 -22.58 -29.92
N GLU A 397 15.24 -21.65 -30.87
CA GLU A 397 16.29 -21.38 -31.85
C GLU A 397 17.53 -20.80 -31.21
N ASP A 398 17.34 -19.81 -30.34
CA ASP A 398 18.42 -19.13 -29.60
C ASP A 398 18.88 -19.98 -28.38
N LYS A 399 20.14 -20.40 -28.41
CA LYS A 399 20.71 -21.21 -27.34
C LYS A 399 21.38 -20.38 -26.26
N ASP A 400 21.73 -19.13 -26.54
CA ASP A 400 22.29 -18.20 -25.57
C ASP A 400 21.18 -17.36 -24.93
N ALA A 401 20.43 -17.97 -24.03
CA ALA A 401 19.23 -17.37 -23.44
C ALA A 401 19.31 -17.26 -21.91
N ILE A 402 18.45 -16.39 -21.39
CA ILE A 402 18.12 -16.32 -19.95
C ILE A 402 16.75 -16.98 -19.81
N VAL A 403 16.56 -17.75 -18.75
CA VAL A 403 15.28 -18.43 -18.47
C VAL A 403 14.66 -17.84 -17.20
N PHE A 404 13.41 -17.43 -17.27
CA PHE A 404 12.63 -17.09 -16.08
C PHE A 404 11.57 -18.18 -15.86
N ILE A 405 11.62 -18.84 -14.72
CA ILE A 405 10.72 -19.94 -14.33
C ILE A 405 9.70 -19.40 -13.33
N ASP A 406 8.46 -19.32 -13.76
CA ASP A 406 7.28 -18.92 -12.97
C ASP A 406 6.08 -19.77 -13.43
N CYS A 407 6.15 -21.07 -13.23
CA CYS A 407 5.17 -22.03 -13.75
C CYS A 407 4.54 -22.86 -12.60
N VAL A 408 4.63 -24.19 -12.63
CA VAL A 408 4.03 -25.07 -11.61
C VAL A 408 4.95 -25.20 -10.40
N HIS A 409 4.42 -24.91 -9.21
CA HIS A 409 5.21 -24.78 -7.98
C HIS A 409 5.26 -26.10 -7.17
N ASP A 410 5.69 -27.19 -7.80
CA ASP A 410 5.99 -28.45 -7.12
C ASP A 410 7.37 -29.00 -7.54
N TYR A 411 7.88 -29.94 -6.76
CA TYR A 411 9.22 -30.48 -6.90
C TYR A 411 9.50 -31.08 -8.29
N ASN A 412 8.56 -31.90 -8.82
CA ASN A 412 8.80 -32.65 -10.07
C ASN A 412 8.74 -31.75 -11.31
N HIS A 413 7.81 -30.82 -11.33
CA HIS A 413 7.67 -29.87 -12.43
C HIS A 413 8.85 -28.90 -12.46
N LEU A 414 9.23 -28.31 -11.32
CA LEU A 414 10.41 -27.45 -11.26
C LEU A 414 11.70 -28.21 -11.64
N LYS A 415 11.82 -29.48 -11.22
CA LYS A 415 12.95 -30.32 -11.64
C LYS A 415 13.01 -30.46 -13.16
N SER A 416 11.86 -30.69 -13.80
CA SER A 416 11.77 -30.75 -15.26
C SER A 416 12.16 -29.42 -15.90
N ASP A 417 11.74 -28.30 -15.35
CA ASP A 417 12.04 -26.98 -15.88
C ASP A 417 13.53 -26.65 -15.81
N ILE A 418 14.19 -26.98 -14.67
CA ILE A 418 15.63 -26.81 -14.52
C ILE A 418 16.39 -27.73 -15.48
N ASP A 419 16.06 -29.03 -15.51
CA ASP A 419 16.75 -30.00 -16.34
C ASP A 419 16.59 -29.66 -17.83
N ASN A 420 15.38 -29.25 -18.27
CA ASN A 420 15.14 -28.82 -19.63
C ASN A 420 15.88 -27.50 -19.95
N SER A 421 15.98 -26.58 -19.02
CA SER A 421 16.75 -25.35 -19.21
C SER A 421 18.23 -25.65 -19.44
N ILE A 422 18.81 -26.52 -18.62
CA ILE A 422 20.22 -26.94 -18.73
C ILE A 422 20.46 -27.73 -20.05
N ALA A 423 19.51 -28.57 -20.46
CA ALA A 423 19.65 -29.38 -21.67
C ALA A 423 19.43 -28.58 -22.97
N THR A 424 18.67 -27.47 -22.91
CA THR A 424 18.25 -26.72 -24.09
C THR A 424 19.18 -25.55 -24.40
N PHE A 425 19.68 -24.86 -23.36
CA PHE A 425 20.44 -23.62 -23.49
C PHE A 425 21.91 -23.77 -23.07
N ASP A 426 22.76 -22.92 -23.60
CA ASP A 426 24.19 -22.90 -23.34
C ASP A 426 24.48 -22.14 -22.03
N LYS A 427 24.61 -22.87 -20.91
CA LYS A 427 24.88 -22.31 -19.57
C LYS A 427 23.97 -21.13 -19.21
N PRO A 428 22.64 -21.31 -19.26
CA PRO A 428 21.71 -20.21 -19.05
C PRO A 428 21.84 -19.61 -17.64
N ILE A 429 21.53 -18.33 -17.53
CA ILE A 429 21.11 -17.77 -16.25
C ILE A 429 19.64 -18.14 -16.06
N ILE A 430 19.31 -18.69 -14.91
CA ILE A 430 17.94 -19.04 -14.55
C ILE A 430 17.49 -18.11 -13.41
N MET A 431 16.37 -17.45 -13.62
CA MET A 431 15.67 -16.67 -12.62
C MET A 431 14.46 -17.48 -12.13
N PHE A 432 14.32 -17.61 -10.82
CA PHE A 432 13.24 -18.35 -10.16
C PHE A 432 12.34 -17.39 -9.40
N ASP A 433 11.01 -17.52 -9.59
CA ASP A 433 10.04 -16.97 -8.66
C ASP A 433 9.75 -17.95 -7.51
N ASP A 434 9.12 -17.45 -6.45
CA ASP A 434 8.55 -18.24 -5.36
C ASP A 434 9.51 -19.12 -4.54
N TYR A 435 10.84 -18.91 -4.66
CA TYR A 435 11.86 -19.71 -3.94
C TYR A 435 11.61 -19.76 -2.43
N GLY A 436 11.34 -18.63 -1.80
CA GLY A 436 11.09 -18.58 -0.35
C GLY A 436 9.66 -18.94 0.06
N LEU A 437 8.75 -19.07 -0.89
CA LEU A 437 7.33 -19.30 -0.64
C LEU A 437 6.98 -20.79 -0.53
N PHE A 438 7.51 -21.62 -1.45
CA PHE A 438 7.21 -23.04 -1.54
C PHE A 438 8.40 -23.86 -1.05
N PRO A 439 8.21 -24.72 0.00
CA PRO A 439 9.29 -25.56 0.54
C PRO A 439 9.94 -26.47 -0.50
N ASP A 440 9.12 -27.05 -1.38
CA ASP A 440 9.58 -28.01 -2.38
C ASP A 440 10.49 -27.35 -3.42
N LEU A 441 10.16 -26.09 -3.82
CA LEU A 441 10.99 -25.31 -4.71
C LEU A 441 12.34 -24.99 -4.07
N LYS A 442 12.27 -24.49 -2.82
CA LYS A 442 13.48 -24.17 -2.07
C LYS A 442 14.38 -25.41 -1.91
N GLN A 443 13.81 -26.53 -1.50
CA GLN A 443 14.54 -27.77 -1.33
C GLN A 443 15.25 -28.17 -2.62
N LEU A 444 14.54 -28.21 -3.73
CA LEU A 444 15.11 -28.65 -5.01
C LEU A 444 16.24 -27.72 -5.48
N ILE A 445 16.03 -26.40 -5.42
CA ILE A 445 17.05 -25.44 -5.86
C ILE A 445 18.30 -25.56 -4.97
N ASP A 446 18.14 -25.69 -3.66
CA ASP A 446 19.23 -25.89 -2.72
C ASP A 446 20.02 -27.19 -3.03
N GLU A 447 19.32 -28.30 -3.35
CA GLU A 447 19.95 -29.55 -3.80
C GLU A 447 20.77 -29.34 -5.09
N TYR A 448 20.29 -28.58 -6.05
CA TYR A 448 21.07 -28.30 -7.29
C TYR A 448 22.28 -27.41 -7.03
N VAL A 449 22.17 -26.49 -6.08
CA VAL A 449 23.32 -25.68 -5.61
C VAL A 449 24.36 -26.55 -4.90
N GLU A 450 23.94 -27.44 -4.00
CA GLU A 450 24.81 -28.38 -3.28
C GLU A 450 25.51 -29.39 -4.24
N GLN A 451 24.79 -29.80 -5.29
CA GLN A 451 25.35 -30.65 -6.35
C GLN A 451 26.33 -29.92 -7.30
N GLY A 452 26.49 -28.61 -7.15
CA GLY A 452 27.32 -27.80 -8.03
C GLY A 452 26.76 -27.63 -9.46
N LYS A 453 25.47 -27.83 -9.65
CA LYS A 453 24.78 -27.60 -10.93
C LYS A 453 24.33 -26.15 -11.10
N LEU A 454 24.01 -25.49 -10.01
CA LEU A 454 23.61 -24.09 -9.94
C LEU A 454 24.52 -23.32 -8.98
N LYS A 455 24.78 -22.06 -9.34
CA LYS A 455 25.44 -21.08 -8.47
C LYS A 455 24.53 -19.90 -8.27
N ILE A 456 24.17 -19.59 -7.04
CA ILE A 456 23.40 -18.40 -6.72
C ILE A 456 24.24 -17.16 -7.03
N LEU A 457 23.72 -16.28 -7.88
CA LEU A 457 24.30 -14.97 -8.21
C LEU A 457 23.69 -13.87 -7.35
N LYS A 458 22.37 -13.91 -7.16
CA LYS A 458 21.64 -12.89 -6.39
C LYS A 458 20.35 -13.48 -5.80
N LYS A 459 20.04 -13.11 -4.56
CA LYS A 459 18.71 -13.22 -3.98
C LYS A 459 17.91 -11.98 -4.36
N ILE A 460 16.66 -12.14 -4.78
CA ILE A 460 15.80 -11.07 -5.27
C ILE A 460 14.41 -11.10 -4.63
N GLY A 461 13.74 -9.96 -4.65
CA GLY A 461 12.41 -9.83 -4.10
C GLY A 461 12.39 -9.62 -2.59
N GLU A 462 11.23 -9.83 -1.99
CA GLU A 462 11.05 -9.71 -0.55
C GLU A 462 11.87 -10.77 0.20
N HIS A 463 12.25 -10.45 1.43
CA HIS A 463 13.13 -11.29 2.23
C HIS A 463 12.36 -12.15 3.24
N LYS A 464 13.06 -13.07 3.88
CA LYS A 464 12.55 -13.96 4.92
C LYS A 464 11.75 -13.19 5.98
N GLY A 465 10.59 -13.74 6.36
CA GLY A 465 9.71 -13.14 7.36
C GLY A 465 8.68 -12.16 6.80
N LYS A 466 8.79 -11.74 5.54
CA LYS A 466 7.75 -10.91 4.90
C LYS A 466 6.57 -11.76 4.44
N PHE A 467 5.38 -11.15 4.48
CA PHE A 467 4.21 -11.77 3.88
C PHE A 467 4.25 -11.66 2.37
N TYR A 468 3.87 -12.73 1.70
CA TYR A 468 3.80 -12.73 0.26
C TYR A 468 2.55 -11.99 -0.25
N PRO A 469 2.67 -11.09 -1.23
CA PRO A 469 1.59 -10.18 -1.61
C PRO A 469 0.30 -10.84 -2.07
N ALA A 470 0.42 -11.92 -2.82
CA ALA A 470 -0.73 -12.56 -3.46
C ALA A 470 -1.48 -13.56 -2.55
N THR A 471 -0.85 -14.04 -1.49
CA THR A 471 -1.37 -15.19 -0.74
C THR A 471 -1.81 -14.88 0.68
N GLN A 472 -2.12 -13.66 0.98
CA GLN A 472 -2.65 -13.09 2.23
C GLN A 472 -2.13 -13.66 3.58
N ASN A 473 -1.64 -14.91 3.65
CA ASN A 473 -1.27 -15.61 4.88
C ASN A 473 0.04 -16.40 4.81
N LYS A 474 0.78 -16.37 3.71
CA LYS A 474 2.05 -17.10 3.62
C LYS A 474 3.22 -16.16 3.89
N ILE A 475 4.10 -16.59 4.78
CA ILE A 475 5.34 -15.89 5.14
C ILE A 475 6.49 -16.50 4.36
N LEU A 476 7.33 -15.67 3.75
CA LEU A 476 8.53 -16.12 3.08
C LEU A 476 9.52 -16.77 4.05
N ARG A 477 10.04 -17.94 3.69
CA ARG A 477 11.05 -18.69 4.45
C ARG A 477 12.47 -18.29 4.09
N ASP A 478 12.62 -17.64 2.94
CA ASP A 478 13.87 -17.07 2.40
C ASP A 478 13.51 -15.88 1.50
N SER A 479 14.40 -15.45 0.59
CA SER A 479 14.07 -14.45 -0.45
C SER A 479 12.95 -14.96 -1.34
N GLU A 480 12.15 -14.04 -1.89
CA GLU A 480 11.06 -14.35 -2.81
C GLU A 480 11.55 -15.15 -4.01
N GLY A 481 12.64 -14.73 -4.62
CA GLY A 481 13.25 -15.43 -5.73
C GLY A 481 14.77 -15.43 -5.75
N LEU A 482 15.32 -16.06 -6.78
CA LEU A 482 16.76 -16.20 -7.01
C LEU A 482 17.14 -15.94 -8.46
N ILE A 483 18.35 -15.46 -8.67
CA ILE A 483 19.06 -15.50 -9.95
C ILE A 483 20.23 -16.45 -9.80
N CYS A 484 20.28 -17.47 -10.63
CA CYS A 484 21.32 -18.51 -10.60
C CYS A 484 22.01 -18.63 -11.95
N GLN A 485 23.29 -18.98 -11.94
CA GLN A 485 24.06 -19.42 -13.11
C GLN A 485 24.13 -20.95 -13.12
N THR A 486 23.88 -21.58 -14.27
CA THR A 486 24.18 -23.00 -14.46
C THR A 486 25.71 -23.19 -14.64
N LEU A 487 26.24 -24.26 -14.12
CA LEU A 487 27.73 -24.53 -14.10
C LEU A 487 28.16 -25.56 -15.14
#